data_984ca7333da0d36b0ff9a88a39cf2fa2
#
_entry.id   984ca7333da0d36b0ff9a88a39cf2fa2
#
_cell.length_a   1.000
_cell.length_b   1.000
_cell.length_c   1.000
_cell.angle_alpha   90.00
_cell.angle_beta   90.00
_cell.angle_gamma   90.00
#
_symmetry.space_group_name_H-M   'P 1'
#
loop_
_entity.id
_entity.type
_entity.pdbx_description
1 polymer ?
#
loop_
_entity_poly.entity_id
_entity_poly.type
_entity_poly.pdbx_seq_one_letter_code
_entity_poly.pdbx_strand_id
1 'polypeptide(L)'
;SYQFVNDEFLTYNELKKLNYNFDDKYIFQVKKSNLKSFSEVSSLIQTFFPDKKKNLDIYPWDLVNIIFSKQKKITNEILDKFCSSEMVFRQFLSYFNKELQRISLLYKYDPEEVSGLLTEKIDYKYELAEKRKSKLSSNDITKSLAMIYKIEKLNSDSKFSEENAKRFIVSIKNILQF
;
A
#
# COMPACT_ATOMS: atom_id res chain seq x y z
N SER A 1 -35.55 1.23 15.23
CA SER A 1 -34.16 1.77 15.38
C SER A 1 -33.25 0.66 15.91
N TYR A 2 -31.96 0.72 15.56
CA TYR A 2 -30.96 -0.22 16.08
C TYR A 2 -30.33 0.41 17.33
N GLN A 3 -30.13 -0.39 18.38
CA GLN A 3 -29.41 0.04 19.57
C GLN A 3 -28.02 -0.57 19.60
N PHE A 4 -26.99 0.27 19.77
CA PHE A 4 -25.63 -0.19 20.06
C PHE A 4 -25.54 -0.54 21.54
N VAL A 5 -25.08 -1.78 21.83
CA VAL A 5 -25.08 -2.27 23.22
C VAL A 5 -23.75 -1.99 23.90
N ASN A 6 -22.64 -1.93 23.16
CA ASN A 6 -21.33 -1.71 23.77
C ASN A 6 -20.29 -1.23 22.75
N ASP A 7 -19.36 -0.39 23.16
CA ASP A 7 -18.20 0.05 22.38
C ASP A 7 -17.06 -0.98 22.46
N GLU A 8 -17.11 -1.96 23.36
CA GLU A 8 -16.13 -3.01 23.52
C GLU A 8 -16.62 -4.34 22.92
N PHE A 9 -15.65 -5.21 22.58
CA PHE A 9 -15.97 -6.55 22.07
C PHE A 9 -16.58 -7.43 23.15
N LEU A 10 -17.83 -7.84 22.97
CA LEU A 10 -18.52 -8.76 23.87
C LEU A 10 -17.99 -10.19 23.75
N THR A 11 -17.91 -10.84 24.89
CA THR A 11 -17.75 -12.29 24.99
C THR A 11 -19.10 -12.98 25.00
N TYR A 12 -19.13 -14.30 24.66
CA TYR A 12 -20.37 -15.09 24.71
C TYR A 12 -21.02 -15.12 26.10
N ASN A 13 -20.20 -15.16 27.15
CA ASN A 13 -20.69 -15.16 28.53
C ASN A 13 -21.33 -13.82 28.95
N GLU A 14 -20.84 -12.73 28.43
CA GLU A 14 -21.43 -11.41 28.62
C GLU A 14 -22.75 -11.30 27.87
N LEU A 15 -22.81 -11.80 26.64
CA LEU A 15 -24.03 -11.83 25.85
C LEU A 15 -25.15 -12.60 26.57
N LYS A 16 -24.86 -13.78 27.16
CA LYS A 16 -25.85 -14.59 27.91
C LYS A 16 -26.41 -13.88 29.15
N LYS A 17 -25.70 -12.92 29.71
CA LYS A 17 -26.11 -12.18 30.89
C LYS A 17 -27.00 -10.98 30.61
N LEU A 18 -27.07 -10.56 29.33
CA LEU A 18 -27.86 -9.43 28.94
C LEU A 18 -29.33 -9.84 28.80
N ASN A 19 -30.20 -9.14 29.49
CA ASN A 19 -31.65 -9.27 29.32
C ASN A 19 -32.07 -8.47 28.08
N TYR A 20 -32.41 -9.19 27.01
CA TYR A 20 -32.88 -8.58 25.75
C TYR A 20 -34.40 -8.52 25.71
N ASN A 21 -34.92 -7.39 25.25
CA ASN A 21 -36.27 -7.33 24.74
C ASN A 21 -36.22 -7.79 23.27
N PHE A 22 -36.84 -8.92 22.92
CA PHE A 22 -36.82 -9.49 21.58
C PHE A 22 -37.50 -8.63 20.51
N ASP A 23 -38.24 -7.59 20.91
CA ASP A 23 -38.85 -6.63 19.99
C ASP A 23 -37.88 -5.55 19.51
N ASP A 24 -36.73 -5.43 20.16
CA ASP A 24 -35.71 -4.44 19.82
C ASP A 24 -34.58 -5.05 18.96
N LYS A 25 -33.98 -4.21 18.11
CA LYS A 25 -32.84 -4.60 17.27
C LYS A 25 -31.55 -4.09 17.87
N TYR A 26 -30.65 -5.02 18.15
CA TYR A 26 -29.36 -4.73 18.79
C TYR A 26 -28.20 -4.97 17.83
N ILE A 27 -27.13 -4.19 17.93
CA ILE A 27 -25.87 -4.36 17.23
C ILE A 27 -24.78 -4.63 18.27
N PHE A 28 -24.10 -5.77 18.13
CA PHE A 28 -23.01 -6.18 18.98
C PHE A 28 -21.70 -6.28 18.22
N GLN A 29 -20.60 -5.90 18.85
CA GLN A 29 -19.26 -6.17 18.35
C GLN A 29 -18.71 -7.43 19.02
N VAL A 30 -18.31 -8.42 18.22
CA VAL A 30 -17.72 -9.66 18.74
C VAL A 30 -16.40 -9.98 18.06
N LYS A 31 -15.44 -10.56 18.79
CA LYS A 31 -14.19 -11.04 18.20
C LYS A 31 -14.45 -12.22 17.27
N LYS A 32 -13.76 -12.27 16.13
CA LYS A 32 -13.89 -13.36 15.14
C LYS A 32 -13.65 -14.74 15.76
N SER A 33 -12.75 -14.86 16.75
CA SER A 33 -12.47 -16.10 17.49
C SER A 33 -13.70 -16.63 18.28
N ASN A 34 -14.63 -15.73 18.61
CA ASN A 34 -15.80 -16.08 19.43
C ASN A 34 -17.04 -16.42 18.57
N LEU A 35 -16.98 -16.23 17.23
CA LEU A 35 -18.14 -16.45 16.34
C LEU A 35 -18.71 -17.87 16.44
N LYS A 36 -17.87 -18.89 16.63
CA LYS A 36 -18.33 -20.28 16.80
C LYS A 36 -19.21 -20.44 18.05
N SER A 37 -18.91 -19.73 19.11
CA SER A 37 -19.68 -19.78 20.36
C SER A 37 -21.05 -19.11 20.24
N PHE A 38 -21.26 -18.27 19.20
CA PHE A 38 -22.54 -17.63 18.91
C PHE A 38 -23.41 -18.46 17.96
N SER A 39 -22.94 -19.63 17.48
CA SER A 39 -23.68 -20.48 16.54
C SER A 39 -25.02 -20.97 17.09
N GLU A 40 -25.13 -21.17 18.40
CA GLU A 40 -26.36 -21.57 19.09
C GLU A 40 -27.45 -20.48 19.06
N VAL A 41 -27.06 -19.21 18.89
CA VAL A 41 -27.98 -18.06 18.79
C VAL A 41 -28.07 -17.54 17.34
N SER A 42 -27.35 -18.16 16.41
CA SER A 42 -27.19 -17.69 15.02
C SER A 42 -28.47 -17.65 14.19
N SER A 43 -29.47 -18.43 14.56
CA SER A 43 -30.79 -18.40 13.90
C SER A 43 -31.56 -17.08 14.13
N LEU A 44 -31.18 -16.33 15.18
CA LEU A 44 -31.78 -15.05 15.57
C LEU A 44 -30.87 -13.85 15.25
N ILE A 45 -29.63 -14.09 14.80
CA ILE A 45 -28.61 -13.05 14.61
C ILE A 45 -28.27 -12.95 13.12
N GLN A 46 -28.49 -11.80 12.53
CA GLN A 46 -27.94 -11.47 11.23
C GLN A 46 -26.50 -10.98 11.42
N THR A 47 -25.53 -11.79 10.99
CA THR A 47 -24.12 -11.45 11.13
C THR A 47 -23.68 -10.55 9.98
N PHE A 48 -23.34 -9.31 10.29
CA PHE A 48 -22.69 -8.40 9.36
C PHE A 48 -21.18 -8.48 9.58
N PHE A 49 -20.46 -8.96 8.58
CA PHE A 49 -19.04 -8.71 8.52
C PHE A 49 -18.88 -7.34 7.86
N PRO A 50 -18.41 -6.31 8.58
CA PRO A 50 -18.01 -5.09 7.91
C PRO A 50 -17.05 -5.52 6.80
N ASP A 51 -17.34 -5.11 5.58
CA ASP A 51 -16.40 -5.33 4.49
C ASP A 51 -15.03 -4.94 5.03
N LYS A 52 -14.20 -5.93 5.29
CA LYS A 52 -12.80 -5.65 5.46
C LYS A 52 -12.46 -4.99 4.13
N LYS A 53 -12.34 -3.67 4.12
CA LYS A 53 -11.38 -3.06 3.22
C LYS A 53 -10.16 -3.92 3.44
N LYS A 54 -9.88 -4.83 2.51
CA LYS A 54 -8.66 -5.62 2.53
C LYS A 54 -7.61 -4.54 2.65
N ASN A 55 -7.08 -4.35 3.87
CA ASN A 55 -5.87 -3.59 4.02
C ASN A 55 -4.90 -4.40 3.19
N LEU A 56 -4.75 -3.98 1.94
CA LEU A 56 -3.71 -4.51 1.09
C LEU A 56 -2.43 -4.21 1.86
N ASP A 57 -1.84 -5.21 2.49
CA ASP A 57 -0.54 -5.11 3.14
C ASP A 57 0.52 -5.01 2.04
N ILE A 58 0.44 -3.92 1.28
CA ILE A 58 1.37 -3.55 0.22
C ILE A 58 2.14 -2.34 0.71
N TYR A 59 3.45 -2.47 0.75
CA TYR A 59 4.39 -1.44 1.14
C TYR A 59 4.97 -0.72 -0.09
N PRO A 60 5.64 0.43 0.07
CA PRO A 60 6.27 1.16 -1.04
C PRO A 60 7.19 0.29 -1.90
N TRP A 61 7.97 -0.61 -1.31
CA TRP A 61 8.85 -1.54 -2.04
C TRP A 61 8.07 -2.58 -2.86
N ASP A 62 6.88 -2.98 -2.45
CA ASP A 62 6.03 -3.88 -3.22
C ASP A 62 5.49 -3.20 -4.47
N LEU A 63 5.07 -1.92 -4.36
CA LEU A 63 4.67 -1.12 -5.50
C LEU A 63 5.84 -0.92 -6.47
N VAL A 64 7.05 -0.67 -5.97
CA VAL A 64 8.25 -0.61 -6.80
C VAL A 64 8.47 -1.92 -7.55
N ASN A 65 8.36 -3.07 -6.87
CA ASN A 65 8.46 -4.39 -7.52
C ASN A 65 7.36 -4.63 -8.58
N ILE A 66 6.16 -4.08 -8.36
CA ILE A 66 5.07 -4.16 -9.35
C ILE A 66 5.38 -3.26 -10.56
N ILE A 67 5.95 -2.07 -10.35
CA ILE A 67 6.34 -1.14 -11.43
C ILE A 67 7.36 -1.78 -12.37
N PHE A 68 8.39 -2.42 -11.84
CA PHE A 68 9.42 -3.07 -12.65
C PHE A 68 8.96 -4.38 -13.30
N SER A 69 7.85 -4.96 -12.89
CA SER A 69 7.38 -6.26 -13.40
C SER A 69 6.36 -6.11 -14.52
N LYS A 70 6.63 -6.71 -15.69
CA LYS A 70 5.66 -6.82 -16.79
C LYS A 70 4.48 -7.71 -16.43
N GLN A 71 4.70 -8.74 -15.62
CA GLN A 71 3.68 -9.73 -15.26
C GLN A 71 2.68 -9.22 -14.20
N LYS A 72 3.11 -8.33 -13.31
CA LYS A 72 2.27 -7.82 -12.23
C LYS A 72 1.48 -6.60 -12.71
N LYS A 73 0.17 -6.65 -12.57
CA LYS A 73 -0.72 -5.53 -12.93
C LYS A 73 -0.88 -4.57 -11.74
N ILE A 74 -1.01 -3.28 -12.04
CA ILE A 74 -1.45 -2.28 -11.07
C ILE A 74 -2.98 -2.30 -11.10
N THR A 75 -3.60 -2.60 -9.95
CA THR A 75 -5.05 -2.54 -9.76
C THR A 75 -5.47 -1.16 -9.24
N ASN A 76 -6.75 -0.82 -9.37
CA ASN A 76 -7.30 0.41 -8.80
C ASN A 76 -7.08 0.46 -7.28
N GLU A 77 -7.22 -0.68 -6.58
CA GLU A 77 -6.99 -0.75 -5.13
C GLU A 77 -5.55 -0.35 -4.74
N ILE A 78 -4.54 -0.74 -5.56
CA ILE A 78 -3.15 -0.34 -5.36
C ILE A 78 -2.99 1.17 -5.62
N LEU A 79 -3.57 1.68 -6.69
CA LEU A 79 -3.54 3.10 -6.99
C LEU A 79 -4.21 3.92 -5.89
N ASP A 80 -5.39 3.52 -5.43
CA ASP A 80 -6.12 4.19 -4.36
C ASP A 80 -5.30 4.20 -3.07
N LYS A 81 -4.65 3.09 -2.71
CA LYS A 81 -3.81 3.03 -1.52
C LYS A 81 -2.66 4.04 -1.55
N PHE A 82 -1.98 4.18 -2.67
CA PHE A 82 -0.78 5.02 -2.76
C PHE A 82 -1.04 6.45 -3.23
N CYS A 83 -2.20 6.73 -3.82
CA CYS A 83 -2.51 8.03 -4.43
C CYS A 83 -3.60 8.81 -3.70
N SER A 84 -4.38 8.22 -2.79
CA SER A 84 -5.44 8.92 -2.05
C SER A 84 -4.92 9.90 -0.99
N SER A 85 -3.67 9.79 -0.60
CA SER A 85 -3.03 10.64 0.41
C SER A 85 -1.70 11.17 -0.08
N GLU A 86 -1.51 12.49 0.00
CA GLU A 86 -0.23 13.13 -0.34
C GLU A 86 0.94 12.55 0.45
N MET A 87 0.75 12.32 1.75
CA MET A 87 1.79 11.77 2.63
C MET A 87 2.24 10.38 2.15
N VAL A 88 1.28 9.49 1.85
CA VAL A 88 1.58 8.12 1.39
C VAL A 88 2.26 8.15 0.03
N PHE A 89 1.79 9.01 -0.88
CA PHE A 89 2.41 9.18 -2.19
C PHE A 89 3.84 9.72 -2.09
N ARG A 90 4.11 10.72 -1.24
CA ARG A 90 5.46 11.25 -1.00
C ARG A 90 6.39 10.19 -0.39
N GLN A 91 5.91 9.34 0.52
CA GLN A 91 6.70 8.21 1.04
C GLN A 91 7.08 7.23 -0.07
N PHE A 92 6.13 6.89 -0.94
CA PHE A 92 6.42 6.06 -2.12
C PHE A 92 7.45 6.74 -3.04
N LEU A 93 7.26 8.02 -3.40
CA LEU A 93 8.20 8.75 -4.26
C LEU A 93 9.62 8.77 -3.69
N SER A 94 9.76 9.03 -2.39
CA SER A 94 11.06 9.03 -1.72
C SER A 94 11.77 7.69 -1.84
N TYR A 95 11.04 6.59 -1.58
CA TYR A 95 11.60 5.25 -1.72
C TYR A 95 11.97 4.92 -3.18
N PHE A 96 11.06 5.26 -4.11
CA PHE A 96 11.24 5.00 -5.54
C PHE A 96 12.39 5.82 -6.13
N ASN A 97 12.53 7.08 -5.74
CA ASN A 97 13.63 7.94 -6.16
C ASN A 97 14.99 7.37 -5.74
N LYS A 98 15.11 6.92 -4.48
CA LYS A 98 16.33 6.25 -4.01
C LYS A 98 16.67 5.01 -4.82
N GLU A 99 15.67 4.22 -5.18
CA GLU A 99 15.88 3.03 -6.02
C GLU A 99 16.40 3.40 -7.42
N LEU A 100 15.80 4.42 -8.07
CA LEU A 100 16.27 4.87 -9.38
C LEU A 100 17.65 5.52 -9.32
N GLN A 101 17.96 6.27 -8.27
CA GLN A 101 19.31 6.83 -8.04
C GLN A 101 20.34 5.71 -7.91
N ARG A 102 20.05 4.66 -7.13
CA ARG A 102 20.92 3.50 -6.98
C ARG A 102 21.18 2.82 -8.32
N ILE A 103 20.13 2.54 -9.10
CA ILE A 103 20.28 1.94 -10.43
C ILE A 103 21.09 2.88 -11.34
N SER A 104 20.83 4.18 -11.30
CA SER A 104 21.55 5.16 -12.12
C SER A 104 23.05 5.22 -11.81
N LEU A 105 23.39 5.20 -10.54
CA LEU A 105 24.79 5.24 -10.10
C LEU A 105 25.54 3.96 -10.44
N LEU A 106 24.87 2.81 -10.35
CA LEU A 106 25.45 1.51 -10.71
C LEU A 106 25.85 1.39 -12.19
N TYR A 107 25.40 2.28 -13.09
CA TYR A 107 25.91 2.34 -14.44
C TYR A 107 27.35 2.89 -14.54
N LYS A 108 27.83 3.59 -13.49
CA LYS A 108 29.11 4.31 -13.50
C LYS A 108 30.07 3.84 -12.40
N TYR A 109 29.54 3.33 -11.32
CA TYR A 109 30.25 3.05 -10.09
C TYR A 109 29.96 1.60 -9.63
N ASP A 110 30.87 1.03 -8.88
CA ASP A 110 30.63 -0.27 -8.23
C ASP A 110 29.70 -0.14 -6.99
N PRO A 111 29.19 -1.26 -6.46
CA PRO A 111 28.26 -1.23 -5.33
C PRO A 111 28.84 -0.58 -4.07
N GLU A 112 30.13 -0.70 -3.78
CA GLU A 112 30.83 -0.12 -2.65
C GLU A 112 30.84 1.41 -2.76
N GLU A 113 31.22 1.94 -3.91
CA GLU A 113 31.18 3.38 -4.18
C GLU A 113 29.76 3.95 -4.09
N VAL A 114 28.78 3.26 -4.69
CA VAL A 114 27.36 3.67 -4.64
C VAL A 114 26.85 3.67 -3.21
N SER A 115 27.20 2.68 -2.41
CA SER A 115 26.80 2.60 -1.00
C SER A 115 27.35 3.77 -0.19
N GLY A 116 28.60 4.19 -0.45
CA GLY A 116 29.21 5.37 0.14
C GLY A 116 28.50 6.66 -0.26
N LEU A 117 28.20 6.84 -1.56
CA LEU A 117 27.51 8.03 -2.10
C LEU A 117 26.09 8.17 -1.54
N LEU A 118 25.36 7.08 -1.37
CA LEU A 118 23.98 7.07 -0.88
C LEU A 118 23.88 6.94 0.64
N THR A 119 25.01 6.77 1.34
CA THR A 119 25.09 6.54 2.79
C THR A 119 24.19 5.36 3.21
N GLU A 120 24.31 4.25 2.48
CA GLU A 120 23.52 3.03 2.68
C GLU A 120 24.42 1.81 2.92
N LYS A 121 23.85 0.76 3.52
CA LYS A 121 24.51 -0.54 3.59
C LYS A 121 24.22 -1.34 2.32
N ILE A 122 25.23 -2.08 1.85
CA ILE A 122 25.04 -3.06 0.76
C ILE A 122 24.25 -4.24 1.33
N ASP A 123 23.10 -4.51 0.72
CA ASP A 123 22.21 -5.62 1.05
C ASP A 123 21.47 -6.09 -0.22
N TYR A 124 20.43 -6.91 -0.05
CA TYR A 124 19.62 -7.45 -1.13
C TYR A 124 19.05 -6.40 -2.12
N LYS A 125 18.90 -5.13 -1.69
CA LYS A 125 18.45 -4.07 -2.60
C LYS A 125 19.46 -3.77 -3.70
N TYR A 126 20.75 -3.97 -3.46
CA TYR A 126 21.80 -3.81 -4.49
C TYR A 126 21.74 -4.93 -5.54
N GLU A 127 21.51 -6.16 -5.13
CA GLU A 127 21.29 -7.29 -6.06
C GLU A 127 20.07 -7.04 -6.96
N LEU A 128 18.98 -6.52 -6.38
CA LEU A 128 17.80 -6.14 -7.15
C LEU A 128 18.08 -4.98 -8.10
N ALA A 129 18.84 -3.98 -7.68
CA ALA A 129 19.19 -2.83 -8.51
C ALA A 129 20.08 -3.25 -9.70
N GLU A 130 21.07 -4.12 -9.48
CA GLU A 130 21.89 -4.70 -10.54
C GLU A 130 21.05 -5.50 -11.54
N LYS A 131 20.15 -6.35 -11.04
CA LYS A 131 19.22 -7.10 -11.88
C LYS A 131 18.31 -6.18 -12.72
N ARG A 132 17.85 -5.07 -12.16
CA ARG A 132 17.05 -4.06 -12.87
C ARG A 132 17.90 -3.30 -13.89
N LYS A 133 19.10 -2.91 -13.51
CA LYS A 133 20.08 -2.26 -14.41
C LYS A 133 20.33 -3.11 -15.67
N SER A 134 20.47 -4.42 -15.53
CA SER A 134 20.71 -5.32 -16.67
C SER A 134 19.53 -5.43 -17.65
N LYS A 135 18.33 -4.97 -17.27
CA LYS A 135 17.11 -5.05 -18.09
C LYS A 135 16.63 -3.71 -18.65
N LEU A 136 17.15 -2.61 -18.13
CA LEU A 136 16.73 -1.25 -18.46
C LEU A 136 17.84 -0.51 -19.19
N SER A 137 17.48 0.53 -19.94
CA SER A 137 18.46 1.46 -20.48
C SER A 137 18.71 2.63 -19.52
N SER A 138 19.91 3.21 -19.56
CA SER A 138 20.22 4.43 -18.80
C SER A 138 19.27 5.58 -19.16
N ASN A 139 18.77 5.62 -20.39
CA ASN A 139 17.80 6.62 -20.85
C ASN A 139 16.43 6.44 -20.15
N ASP A 140 15.97 5.21 -19.93
CA ASP A 140 14.71 4.94 -19.20
C ASP A 140 14.80 5.40 -17.76
N ILE A 141 15.95 5.18 -17.11
CA ILE A 141 16.21 5.65 -15.76
C ILE A 141 16.24 7.17 -15.70
N THR A 142 16.93 7.84 -16.65
CA THR A 142 17.02 9.30 -16.73
C THR A 142 15.63 9.93 -16.94
N LYS A 143 14.83 9.37 -17.86
CA LYS A 143 13.45 9.80 -18.08
C LYS A 143 12.59 9.66 -16.81
N SER A 144 12.75 8.54 -16.11
CA SER A 144 12.00 8.26 -14.89
C SER A 144 12.36 9.22 -13.75
N LEU A 145 13.64 9.54 -13.58
CA LEU A 145 14.10 10.57 -12.62
C LEU A 145 13.55 11.96 -12.96
N ALA A 146 13.54 12.33 -14.26
CA ALA A 146 12.95 13.59 -14.71
C ALA A 146 11.44 13.65 -14.43
N MET A 147 10.72 12.52 -14.54
CA MET A 147 9.30 12.46 -14.21
C MET A 147 9.06 12.61 -12.70
N ILE A 148 9.91 12.03 -11.84
CA ILE A 148 9.84 12.24 -10.38
C ILE A 148 10.00 13.74 -10.09
N TYR A 149 11.04 14.38 -10.61
CA TYR A 149 11.25 15.81 -10.42
C TYR A 149 10.04 16.64 -10.84
N LYS A 150 9.45 16.31 -12.00
CA LYS A 150 8.26 17.01 -12.52
C LYS A 150 7.04 16.85 -11.59
N ILE A 151 6.76 15.66 -11.09
CA ILE A 151 5.60 15.46 -10.21
C ILE A 151 5.83 16.09 -8.82
N GLU A 152 7.05 16.05 -8.28
CA GLU A 152 7.40 16.73 -7.04
C GLU A 152 7.23 18.25 -7.18
N LYS A 153 7.67 18.85 -8.30
CA LYS A 153 7.48 20.26 -8.59
C LYS A 153 6.00 20.62 -8.69
N LEU A 154 5.21 19.82 -9.42
CA LEU A 154 3.76 20.04 -9.52
C LEU A 154 3.09 20.00 -8.14
N ASN A 155 3.47 19.07 -7.27
CA ASN A 155 2.92 18.97 -5.92
C ASN A 155 3.40 20.07 -4.97
N SER A 156 4.52 20.74 -5.29
CA SER A 156 5.00 21.91 -4.54
C SER A 156 4.32 23.21 -4.99
N ASP A 157 4.07 23.34 -6.29
CA ASP A 157 3.50 24.56 -6.90
C ASP A 157 1.96 24.59 -6.83
N SER A 158 1.32 23.45 -6.61
CA SER A 158 -0.14 23.31 -6.55
C SER A 158 -0.59 22.36 -5.44
N LYS A 159 -1.92 22.27 -5.21
CA LYS A 159 -2.47 21.25 -4.33
C LYS A 159 -2.22 19.86 -4.92
N PHE A 160 -1.94 18.88 -4.06
CA PHE A 160 -1.82 17.48 -4.41
C PHE A 160 -3.04 17.00 -5.21
N SER A 161 -2.79 16.29 -6.30
CA SER A 161 -3.83 15.70 -7.15
C SER A 161 -3.66 14.19 -7.21
N GLU A 162 -4.66 13.48 -6.70
CA GLU A 162 -4.74 12.02 -6.77
C GLU A 162 -4.67 11.52 -8.22
N GLU A 163 -5.33 12.19 -9.15
CA GLU A 163 -5.33 11.83 -10.56
C GLU A 163 -3.94 11.94 -11.17
N ASN A 164 -3.21 13.02 -10.87
CA ASN A 164 -1.83 13.20 -11.34
C ASN A 164 -0.90 12.13 -10.74
N ALA A 165 -1.10 11.76 -9.48
CA ALA A 165 -0.35 10.69 -8.84
C ALA A 165 -0.61 9.33 -9.49
N LYS A 166 -1.88 8.99 -9.79
CA LYS A 166 -2.26 7.76 -10.50
C LYS A 166 -1.67 7.71 -11.92
N ARG A 167 -1.78 8.82 -12.67
CA ARG A 167 -1.19 8.93 -14.01
C ARG A 167 0.33 8.75 -13.97
N PHE A 168 0.99 9.33 -12.98
CA PHE A 168 2.42 9.17 -12.79
C PHE A 168 2.81 7.71 -12.60
N ILE A 169 2.17 6.98 -11.68
CA ILE A 169 2.48 5.56 -11.41
C ILE A 169 2.29 4.71 -12.67
N VAL A 170 1.20 4.89 -13.39
CA VAL A 170 0.94 4.16 -14.64
C VAL A 170 1.98 4.47 -15.71
N SER A 171 2.32 5.74 -15.89
CA SER A 171 3.30 6.18 -16.88
C SER A 171 4.70 5.66 -16.58
N ILE A 172 5.13 5.71 -15.34
CA ILE A 172 6.43 5.16 -14.90
C ILE A 172 6.48 3.64 -15.11
N LYS A 173 5.41 2.93 -14.82
CA LYS A 173 5.36 1.49 -15.09
C LYS A 173 5.54 1.18 -16.56
N ASN A 174 4.91 1.92 -17.45
CA ASN A 174 5.04 1.72 -18.90
C ASN A 174 6.48 1.91 -19.42
N ILE A 175 7.29 2.70 -18.71
CA ILE A 175 8.70 2.90 -19.05
C ILE A 175 9.59 1.80 -18.49
N LEU A 176 9.33 1.35 -17.24
CA LEU A 176 10.26 0.55 -16.45
C LEU A 176 9.92 -0.95 -16.39
N GLN A 177 8.77 -1.38 -16.89
CA GLN A 177 8.39 -2.80 -16.84
C GLN A 177 9.21 -3.66 -17.82
N PHE A 178 9.71 -4.80 -17.35
CA PHE A 178 10.47 -5.78 -18.13
C PHE A 178 10.09 -7.22 -17.78
#